data_1beb978f74b98896e77aecbd7c32288d
#
_entry.id   1beb978f74b98896e77aecbd7c32288d
#
_cell.length_a   1.000
_cell.length_b   1.000
_cell.length_c   1.000
_cell.angle_alpha   90.00
_cell.angle_beta   90.00
_cell.angle_gamma   90.00
#
_symmetry.space_group_name_H-M   'P 1'
#
loop_
_entity.id
_entity.type
_entity.pdbx_description
1 polymer ?
#
loop_
_entity_poly.entity_id
_entity_poly.type
_entity_poly.pdbx_seq_one_letter_code
_entity_poly.pdbx_strand_id
1 'polypeptide(L)'
;MATRIRLARHGRKKQAFYHIIVADTRAPRDGRFIEKLGTYNPNTNPATININFDSAVEWLLKGAQPSDTVRAILSYKGVMMKKHLMTGVAKGAFSEEEAENRFTKWMESKTEQVENKKKNVKKAALDAEKAVLDAEKAKNIERANAIALKNSDLVEEAPAAEDNKEETPPAAEDNKEETPPVAEDNKEV
;
A
#
# COMPACT_ATOMS: atom_id res chain seq x y z
N MET A 1 17.92 16.62 30.95
CA MET A 1 18.32 15.64 29.91
C MET A 1 17.61 15.99 28.60
N ALA A 2 18.31 15.92 27.48
CA ALA A 2 17.69 16.24 26.20
C ALA A 2 16.91 15.03 25.66
N THR A 3 15.59 15.17 25.56
CA THR A 3 14.70 14.13 25.06
C THR A 3 14.46 14.33 23.58
N ARG A 4 14.57 13.25 22.78
CA ARG A 4 14.31 13.25 21.34
C ARG A 4 13.19 12.31 20.94
N ILE A 5 12.41 12.73 19.95
CA ILE A 5 11.47 11.86 19.24
C ILE A 5 12.17 11.38 17.97
N ARG A 6 12.37 10.06 17.86
CA ARG A 6 13.13 9.46 16.77
C ARG A 6 12.55 8.12 16.33
N LEU A 7 13.07 7.58 15.22
CA LEU A 7 12.70 6.28 14.71
C LEU A 7 13.64 5.21 15.26
N ALA A 8 13.09 4.15 15.84
CA ALA A 8 13.79 2.89 16.10
C ALA A 8 13.46 1.91 14.97
N ARG A 9 14.48 1.24 14.43
CA ARG A 9 14.30 0.34 13.29
C ARG A 9 13.99 -1.06 13.76
N HIS A 10 12.93 -1.62 13.21
CA HIS A 10 12.51 -3.01 13.38
C HIS A 10 12.26 -3.65 12.01
N GLY A 11 11.78 -4.90 11.99
CA GLY A 11 11.46 -5.62 10.77
C GLY A 11 12.64 -6.39 10.17
N ARG A 12 12.42 -7.00 9.02
CA ARG A 12 13.38 -7.87 8.34
C ARG A 12 14.38 -7.09 7.47
N LYS A 13 15.43 -7.78 7.00
CA LYS A 13 16.31 -7.27 5.95
C LYS A 13 15.46 -6.94 4.70
N LYS A 14 15.66 -5.76 4.12
CA LYS A 14 14.91 -5.19 2.99
C LYS A 14 13.44 -4.82 3.27
N GLN A 15 12.84 -5.19 4.41
CA GLN A 15 11.49 -4.79 4.84
C GLN A 15 11.56 -4.07 6.18
N ALA A 16 11.98 -2.81 6.17
CA ALA A 16 12.10 -2.01 7.37
C ALA A 16 10.71 -1.60 7.89
N PHE A 17 10.53 -1.70 9.20
CA PHE A 17 9.39 -1.20 9.94
C PHE A 17 9.92 -0.35 11.10
N TYR A 18 9.30 0.78 11.37
CA TYR A 18 9.84 1.72 12.34
C TYR A 18 8.85 1.96 13.48
N HIS A 19 9.38 2.02 14.70
CA HIS A 19 8.67 2.58 15.85
C HIS A 19 9.05 4.05 16.03
N ILE A 20 8.05 4.89 16.24
CA ILE A 20 8.24 6.28 16.61
C ILE A 20 8.32 6.28 18.14
N ILE A 21 9.49 6.62 18.67
CA ILE A 21 9.79 6.54 20.10
C ILE A 21 10.27 7.86 20.65
N VAL A 22 10.03 8.07 21.94
CA VAL A 22 10.63 9.11 22.76
C VAL A 22 11.79 8.50 23.52
N ALA A 23 12.98 9.02 23.35
CA ALA A 23 14.18 8.48 24.00
C ALA A 23 15.15 9.59 24.40
N ASP A 24 16.03 9.30 25.35
CA ASP A 24 17.17 10.15 25.66
C ASP A 24 18.13 10.20 24.46
N THR A 25 18.72 11.38 24.26
CA THR A 25 19.69 11.62 23.16
C THR A 25 20.89 10.67 23.22
N ARG A 26 21.30 10.25 24.41
CA ARG A 26 22.44 9.36 24.67
C ARG A 26 22.16 7.90 24.38
N ALA A 27 20.86 7.49 24.39
CA ALA A 27 20.48 6.10 24.14
C ALA A 27 20.77 5.68 22.69
N PRO A 28 21.21 4.43 22.42
CA PRO A 28 21.39 3.93 21.07
C PRO A 28 20.05 3.90 20.31
N ARG A 29 20.11 3.85 18.96
CA ARG A 29 18.92 3.98 18.08
C ARG A 29 17.81 3.00 18.43
N ASP A 30 18.12 1.73 18.58
CA ASP A 30 17.18 0.63 18.82
C ASP A 30 17.20 0.14 20.28
N GLY A 31 17.77 0.93 21.18
CA GLY A 31 17.92 0.61 22.60
C GLY A 31 16.75 1.09 23.45
N ARG A 32 17.06 1.38 24.71
CA ARG A 32 16.07 1.82 25.72
C ARG A 32 15.39 3.11 25.27
N PHE A 33 14.07 3.14 25.37
CA PHE A 33 13.23 4.31 25.13
C PHE A 33 12.31 4.57 26.32
N ILE A 34 11.76 5.79 26.40
CA ILE A 34 10.87 6.23 27.46
C ILE A 34 9.44 5.79 27.11
N GLU A 35 8.98 6.14 25.89
CA GLU A 35 7.63 5.87 25.43
C GLU A 35 7.62 5.59 23.91
N LYS A 36 6.70 4.71 23.49
CA LYS A 36 6.42 4.43 22.08
C LYS A 36 5.17 5.22 21.65
N LEU A 37 5.34 6.22 20.80
CA LEU A 37 4.26 7.04 20.30
C LEU A 37 3.49 6.41 19.15
N GLY A 38 4.13 5.49 18.41
CA GLY A 38 3.46 4.88 17.26
C GLY A 38 4.35 4.06 16.37
N THR A 39 3.85 3.81 15.15
CA THR A 39 4.53 3.00 14.13
C THR A 39 4.52 3.70 12.78
N TYR A 40 5.56 3.45 12.00
CA TYR A 40 5.73 3.94 10.65
C TYR A 40 6.15 2.80 9.72
N ASN A 41 5.35 2.53 8.70
CA ASN A 41 5.63 1.56 7.66
C ASN A 41 5.84 2.26 6.32
N PRO A 42 7.06 2.32 5.79
CA PRO A 42 7.35 2.94 4.49
C PRO A 42 7.06 2.03 3.29
N ASN A 43 6.82 0.72 3.50
CA ASN A 43 6.68 -0.26 2.42
C ASN A 43 5.32 -0.18 1.71
N THR A 44 4.37 0.58 2.25
CA THR A 44 3.04 0.82 1.65
C THR A 44 3.02 2.14 0.89
N ASN A 45 2.23 2.24 -0.17
CA ASN A 45 2.02 3.49 -0.90
C ASN A 45 0.51 3.87 -0.90
N PRO A 46 0.13 4.94 -0.19
CA PRO A 46 0.95 5.79 0.68
C PRO A 46 1.43 5.08 1.96
N ALA A 47 2.54 5.57 2.55
CA ALA A 47 3.11 5.02 3.77
C ALA A 47 2.09 4.99 4.92
N THR A 48 2.06 3.89 5.68
CA THR A 48 1.15 3.74 6.83
C THR A 48 1.79 4.33 8.08
N ILE A 49 1.07 5.25 8.71
CA ILE A 49 1.53 5.97 9.90
C ILE A 49 0.43 5.87 10.96
N ASN A 50 0.72 5.18 12.07
CA ASN A 50 -0.15 5.10 13.24
C ASN A 50 0.56 5.79 14.40
N ILE A 51 -0.02 6.87 14.92
CA ILE A 51 0.56 7.68 15.98
C ILE A 51 -0.51 7.97 17.02
N ASN A 52 -0.15 7.85 18.30
CA ASN A 52 -0.92 8.43 19.40
C ASN A 52 -0.75 9.96 19.33
N PHE A 53 -1.79 10.63 18.87
CA PHE A 53 -1.76 12.06 18.57
C PHE A 53 -1.53 12.91 19.82
N ASP A 54 -2.26 12.60 20.90
CA ASP A 54 -2.26 13.39 22.12
C ASP A 54 -0.92 13.28 22.86
N SER A 55 -0.41 12.05 23.03
CA SER A 55 0.93 11.84 23.60
C SER A 55 2.03 12.54 22.78
N ALA A 56 1.92 12.52 21.44
CA ALA A 56 2.92 13.18 20.60
C ALA A 56 2.89 14.72 20.76
N VAL A 57 1.71 15.33 20.87
CA VAL A 57 1.55 16.77 21.15
C VAL A 57 2.11 17.12 22.53
N GLU A 58 1.78 16.32 23.55
CA GLU A 58 2.23 16.52 24.91
C GLU A 58 3.76 16.50 25.04
N TRP A 59 4.42 15.50 24.43
CA TRP A 59 5.88 15.43 24.41
C TRP A 59 6.53 16.61 23.70
N LEU A 60 5.92 17.09 22.61
CA LEU A 60 6.40 18.28 21.90
C LEU A 60 6.24 19.56 22.73
N LEU A 61 5.17 19.66 23.53
CA LEU A 61 4.95 20.78 24.46
C LEU A 61 5.94 20.73 25.65
N LYS A 62 6.25 19.54 26.15
CA LYS A 62 7.30 19.29 27.15
C LYS A 62 8.72 19.59 26.64
N GLY A 63 8.87 19.86 25.34
CA GLY A 63 10.14 20.26 24.73
C GLY A 63 10.93 19.13 24.08
N ALA A 64 10.35 17.95 23.87
CA ALA A 64 11.01 16.89 23.12
C ALA A 64 11.29 17.32 21.66
N GLN A 65 12.53 17.10 21.20
CA GLN A 65 12.97 17.52 19.86
C GLN A 65 12.78 16.37 18.87
N PRO A 66 11.94 16.53 17.82
CA PRO A 66 11.80 15.54 16.78
C PRO A 66 13.02 15.55 15.86
N SER A 67 13.48 14.38 15.41
CA SER A 67 14.41 14.26 14.27
C SER A 67 13.74 14.74 12.98
N ASP A 68 14.51 15.07 11.95
CA ASP A 68 13.96 15.67 10.71
C ASP A 68 12.92 14.77 10.04
N THR A 69 13.20 13.47 9.94
CA THR A 69 12.25 12.49 9.41
C THR A 69 10.95 12.43 10.24
N VAL A 70 11.08 12.38 11.57
CA VAL A 70 9.92 12.36 12.46
C VAL A 70 9.15 13.67 12.38
N ARG A 71 9.82 14.81 12.25
CA ARG A 71 9.18 16.11 12.06
C ARG A 71 8.30 16.12 10.80
N ALA A 72 8.79 15.55 9.70
CA ALA A 72 8.00 15.40 8.47
C ALA A 72 6.77 14.51 8.69
N ILE A 73 6.93 13.37 9.39
CA ILE A 73 5.84 12.45 9.73
C ILE A 73 4.79 13.13 10.63
N LEU A 74 5.23 13.83 11.68
CA LEU A 74 4.36 14.56 12.60
C LEU A 74 3.64 15.72 11.90
N SER A 75 4.32 16.41 10.99
CA SER A 75 3.71 17.45 10.15
C SER A 75 2.64 16.86 9.23
N TYR A 76 2.92 15.73 8.60
CA TYR A 76 1.96 15.03 7.75
C TYR A 76 0.67 14.64 8.50
N LYS A 77 0.79 14.23 9.75
CA LYS A 77 -0.34 13.87 10.64
C LYS A 77 -1.02 15.06 11.32
N GLY A 78 -0.43 16.27 11.25
CA GLY A 78 -0.99 17.49 11.85
C GLY A 78 -0.56 17.76 13.30
N VAL A 79 0.26 16.91 13.90
CA VAL A 79 0.74 17.09 15.28
C VAL A 79 1.53 18.41 15.43
N MET A 80 2.35 18.74 14.43
CA MET A 80 3.11 20.00 14.44
C MET A 80 2.19 21.22 14.32
N MET A 81 1.09 21.12 13.55
CA MET A 81 0.08 22.18 13.42
C MET A 81 -0.66 22.38 14.76
N LYS A 82 -1.13 21.31 15.40
CA LYS A 82 -1.80 21.38 16.71
C LYS A 82 -0.86 22.02 17.76
N LYS A 83 0.42 21.58 17.82
CA LYS A 83 1.42 22.22 18.69
C LYS A 83 1.53 23.72 18.45
N HIS A 84 1.61 24.14 17.16
CA HIS A 84 1.74 25.55 16.81
C HIS A 84 0.52 26.36 17.30
N LEU A 85 -0.68 25.85 17.08
CA LEU A 85 -1.92 26.49 17.52
C LEU A 85 -1.99 26.56 19.06
N MET A 86 -1.68 25.49 19.77
CA MET A 86 -1.67 25.50 21.24
C MET A 86 -0.62 26.49 21.79
N THR A 87 0.54 26.57 21.16
CA THR A 87 1.55 27.59 21.53
C THR A 87 1.06 29.00 21.24
N GLY A 88 0.26 29.21 20.20
CA GLY A 88 -0.37 30.49 19.88
C GLY A 88 -1.41 30.91 20.91
N VAL A 89 -2.27 29.97 21.34
CA VAL A 89 -3.23 30.19 22.45
C VAL A 89 -2.50 30.57 23.75
N ALA A 90 -1.46 29.82 24.11
CA ALA A 90 -0.65 30.10 25.29
C ALA A 90 0.02 31.49 25.27
N LYS A 91 0.29 32.04 24.08
CA LYS A 91 0.82 33.39 23.88
C LYS A 91 -0.26 34.46 23.75
N GLY A 92 -1.54 34.09 23.81
CA GLY A 92 -2.66 35.03 23.67
C GLY A 92 -2.91 35.56 22.27
N ALA A 93 -2.41 34.89 21.21
CA ALA A 93 -2.57 35.34 19.83
C ALA A 93 -3.99 35.15 19.28
N PHE A 94 -4.71 34.13 19.75
CA PHE A 94 -6.11 33.80 19.38
C PHE A 94 -6.74 32.89 20.45
N SER A 95 -8.07 32.75 20.39
CA SER A 95 -8.81 31.90 21.33
C SER A 95 -8.63 30.40 21.03
N GLU A 96 -8.97 29.57 22.03
CA GLU A 96 -8.92 28.11 21.88
C GLU A 96 -9.91 27.62 20.79
N GLU A 97 -11.12 28.20 20.74
CA GLU A 97 -12.14 27.89 19.72
C GLU A 97 -11.64 28.20 18.30
N GLU A 98 -10.96 29.33 18.11
CA GLU A 98 -10.34 29.65 16.82
C GLU A 98 -9.23 28.67 16.44
N ALA A 99 -8.44 28.22 17.41
CA ALA A 99 -7.40 27.23 17.18
C ALA A 99 -7.99 25.91 16.71
N GLU A 100 -9.08 25.44 17.30
CA GLU A 100 -9.78 24.24 16.91
C GLU A 100 -10.42 24.35 15.52
N ASN A 101 -11.06 25.46 15.21
CA ASN A 101 -11.64 25.73 13.90
C ASN A 101 -10.56 25.77 12.80
N ARG A 102 -9.39 26.32 13.07
CA ARG A 102 -8.26 26.34 12.13
C ARG A 102 -7.67 24.95 11.93
N PHE A 103 -7.63 24.16 13.01
CA PHE A 103 -7.12 22.79 12.96
C PHE A 103 -8.06 21.85 12.17
N THR A 104 -9.38 21.92 12.40
CA THR A 104 -10.38 21.13 11.66
C THR A 104 -10.36 21.44 10.17
N LYS A 105 -10.38 22.70 9.75
CA LYS A 105 -10.26 23.08 8.34
C LYS A 105 -8.98 22.55 7.68
N TRP A 106 -7.86 22.61 8.40
CA TRP A 106 -6.61 22.08 7.90
C TRP A 106 -6.67 20.54 7.78
N MET A 107 -7.28 19.85 8.74
CA MET A 107 -7.42 18.40 8.72
C MET A 107 -8.31 17.93 7.55
N GLU A 108 -9.43 18.60 7.30
CA GLU A 108 -10.33 18.32 6.17
C GLU A 108 -9.57 18.43 4.84
N SER A 109 -8.89 19.56 4.59
CA SER A 109 -8.11 19.74 3.37
C SER A 109 -7.01 18.68 3.21
N LYS A 110 -6.44 18.22 4.31
CA LYS A 110 -5.39 17.18 4.31
C LYS A 110 -5.94 15.79 4.02
N THR A 111 -7.10 15.46 4.59
CA THR A 111 -7.77 14.18 4.31
C THR A 111 -8.17 14.07 2.85
N GLU A 112 -8.72 15.13 2.25
CA GLU A 112 -9.04 15.17 0.82
C GLU A 112 -7.79 14.94 -0.07
N GLN A 113 -6.68 15.60 0.25
CA GLN A 113 -5.42 15.41 -0.48
C GLN A 113 -4.93 13.96 -0.41
N VAL A 114 -5.03 13.33 0.78
CA VAL A 114 -4.62 11.94 0.98
C VAL A 114 -5.53 10.97 0.24
N GLU A 115 -6.84 11.22 0.25
CA GLU A 115 -7.81 10.41 -0.48
C GLU A 115 -7.62 10.50 -1.99
N ASN A 116 -7.43 11.71 -2.51
CA ASN A 116 -7.14 11.93 -3.92
C ASN A 116 -5.86 11.21 -4.35
N LYS A 117 -4.81 11.27 -3.52
CA LYS A 117 -3.58 10.51 -3.78
C LYS A 117 -3.83 8.99 -3.79
N LYS A 118 -4.62 8.46 -2.83
CA LYS A 118 -4.99 7.04 -2.80
C LYS A 118 -5.77 6.63 -4.05
N LYS A 119 -6.74 7.46 -4.49
CA LYS A 119 -7.51 7.22 -5.71
C LYS A 119 -6.62 7.21 -6.94
N ASN A 120 -5.70 8.19 -7.06
CA ASN A 120 -4.76 8.27 -8.18
C ASN A 120 -3.80 7.07 -8.23
N VAL A 121 -3.27 6.63 -7.09
CA VAL A 121 -2.40 5.44 -7.02
C VAL A 121 -3.16 4.18 -7.44
N LYS A 122 -4.40 4.00 -6.97
CA LYS A 122 -5.25 2.86 -7.37
C LYS A 122 -5.56 2.91 -8.87
N LYS A 123 -5.91 4.08 -9.39
CA LYS A 123 -6.18 4.26 -10.82
C LYS A 123 -4.96 3.93 -11.67
N ALA A 124 -3.80 4.47 -11.31
CA ALA A 124 -2.55 4.20 -12.01
C ALA A 124 -2.17 2.70 -11.99
N ALA A 125 -2.43 1.99 -10.88
CA ALA A 125 -2.19 0.55 -10.79
C ALA A 125 -3.13 -0.24 -11.72
N LEU A 126 -4.42 0.12 -11.78
CA LEU A 126 -5.40 -0.51 -12.67
C LEU A 126 -5.10 -0.21 -14.15
N ASP A 127 -4.69 1.01 -14.47
CA ASP A 127 -4.32 1.40 -15.84
C ASP A 127 -3.05 0.66 -16.30
N ALA A 128 -2.08 0.49 -15.40
CA ALA A 128 -0.87 -0.29 -15.68
C ALA A 128 -1.19 -1.79 -15.89
N GLU A 129 -2.07 -2.37 -15.07
CA GLU A 129 -2.51 -3.76 -15.23
C GLU A 129 -3.23 -3.97 -16.56
N LYS A 130 -4.15 -3.06 -16.92
CA LYS A 130 -4.83 -3.11 -18.23
C LYS A 130 -3.84 -3.02 -19.39
N ALA A 131 -2.88 -2.11 -19.32
CA ALA A 131 -1.87 -1.96 -20.36
C ALA A 131 -1.04 -3.23 -20.56
N VAL A 132 -0.70 -3.93 -19.46
CA VAL A 132 0.01 -5.21 -19.52
C VAL A 132 -0.86 -6.29 -20.17
N LEU A 133 -2.13 -6.40 -19.77
CA LEU A 133 -3.07 -7.36 -20.36
C LEU A 133 -3.31 -7.10 -21.86
N ASP A 134 -3.42 -5.86 -22.27
CA ASP A 134 -3.62 -5.50 -23.67
C ASP A 134 -2.37 -5.78 -24.50
N ALA A 135 -1.17 -5.52 -23.95
CA ALA A 135 0.09 -5.87 -24.57
C ALA A 135 0.27 -7.40 -24.71
N GLU A 136 -0.18 -8.16 -23.72
CA GLU A 136 -0.15 -9.62 -23.76
C GLU A 136 -1.12 -10.18 -24.82
N LYS A 137 -2.35 -9.64 -24.89
CA LYS A 137 -3.32 -10.00 -25.93
C LYS A 137 -2.78 -9.72 -27.33
N ALA A 138 -2.16 -8.55 -27.54
CA ALA A 138 -1.56 -8.20 -28.81
C ALA A 138 -0.47 -9.22 -29.23
N LYS A 139 0.43 -9.55 -28.32
CA LYS A 139 1.47 -10.57 -28.56
C LYS A 139 0.89 -11.96 -28.83
N ASN A 140 -0.20 -12.34 -28.17
CA ASN A 140 -0.85 -13.62 -28.40
C ASN A 140 -1.52 -13.66 -29.77
N ILE A 141 -2.14 -12.57 -30.24
CA ILE A 141 -2.70 -12.44 -31.58
C ILE A 141 -1.59 -12.51 -32.64
N GLU A 142 -0.48 -11.78 -32.45
CA GLU A 142 0.66 -11.86 -33.38
C GLU A 142 1.23 -13.28 -33.46
N ARG A 143 1.34 -13.97 -32.34
CA ARG A 143 1.81 -15.36 -32.30
C ARG A 143 0.85 -16.31 -32.99
N ALA A 144 -0.46 -16.14 -32.75
CA ALA A 144 -1.49 -16.94 -33.42
C ALA A 144 -1.47 -16.73 -34.95
N ASN A 145 -1.33 -15.48 -35.40
CA ASN A 145 -1.22 -15.15 -36.81
C ASN A 145 0.05 -15.74 -37.45
N ALA A 146 1.17 -15.69 -36.75
CA ALA A 146 2.43 -16.28 -37.23
C ALA A 146 2.36 -17.81 -37.31
N ILE A 147 1.62 -18.48 -36.43
CA ILE A 147 1.38 -19.91 -36.46
C ILE A 147 0.42 -20.25 -37.65
N ALA A 148 -0.63 -19.46 -37.85
CA ALA A 148 -1.56 -19.65 -38.95
C ALA A 148 -0.87 -19.51 -40.30
N LEU A 149 0.01 -18.51 -40.48
CA LEU A 149 0.82 -18.35 -41.70
C LEU A 149 1.75 -19.54 -41.92
N LYS A 150 2.44 -20.03 -40.90
CA LYS A 150 3.31 -21.21 -41.03
C LYS A 150 2.52 -22.47 -41.40
N ASN A 151 1.32 -22.62 -40.86
CA ASN A 151 0.46 -23.77 -41.17
C ASN A 151 -0.10 -23.68 -42.61
N SER A 152 -0.40 -22.47 -43.12
CA SER A 152 -0.80 -22.28 -44.51
C SER A 152 0.34 -22.60 -45.49
N ASP A 153 1.56 -22.16 -45.15
CA ASP A 153 2.74 -22.47 -45.99
C ASP A 153 3.05 -23.99 -46.02
N LEU A 154 2.81 -24.70 -44.91
CA LEU A 154 2.98 -26.16 -44.83
C LEU A 154 1.88 -26.93 -45.57
N VAL A 155 0.69 -26.36 -45.77
CA VAL A 155 -0.40 -26.96 -46.55
C VAL A 155 -0.19 -26.76 -48.05
N GLU A 156 0.50 -25.68 -48.48
CA GLU A 156 0.82 -25.41 -49.88
C GLU A 156 2.02 -26.25 -50.40
N GLU A 157 2.87 -26.76 -49.48
CA GLU A 157 4.06 -27.57 -49.82
C GLU A 157 3.82 -29.09 -49.83
N ALA A 158 2.60 -29.56 -49.59
CA ALA A 158 2.27 -31.00 -49.67
C ALA A 158 1.75 -31.34 -51.06
N PRO A 159 2.55 -32.02 -51.94
CA PRO A 159 2.05 -32.55 -53.20
C PRO A 159 1.08 -33.69 -52.93
N ALA A 160 0.02 -33.71 -53.72
CA ALA A 160 -1.00 -34.75 -53.80
C ALA A 160 -0.38 -36.14 -53.88
N ALA A 161 -0.66 -36.99 -52.91
CA ALA A 161 -0.53 -38.43 -53.03
C ALA A 161 -1.80 -39.06 -52.48
N GLU A 162 -2.41 -39.75 -53.37
CA GLU A 162 -3.70 -40.42 -53.36
C GLU A 162 -3.82 -41.50 -52.26
N ASP A 163 -5.04 -41.61 -51.81
CA ASP A 163 -5.90 -42.79 -51.85
C ASP A 163 -5.85 -43.80 -50.70
N ASN A 164 -7.04 -44.00 -50.16
CA ASN A 164 -7.65 -45.25 -49.67
C ASN A 164 -7.27 -45.84 -48.33
N LYS A 165 -8.13 -45.67 -47.36
CA LYS A 165 -8.98 -46.75 -46.80
C LYS A 165 -9.85 -46.29 -45.64
N GLU A 166 -11.09 -46.53 -45.90
CA GLU A 166 -12.23 -46.81 -45.04
C GLU A 166 -11.86 -47.60 -43.76
N GLU A 167 -12.19 -47.09 -42.61
CA GLU A 167 -12.75 -47.89 -41.53
C GLU A 167 -13.38 -47.03 -40.45
N THR A 168 -14.54 -47.41 -40.09
CA THR A 168 -15.57 -46.86 -39.21
C THR A 168 -15.16 -46.67 -37.73
N PRO A 169 -15.89 -45.86 -36.97
CA PRO A 169 -15.59 -45.54 -35.61
C PRO A 169 -16.14 -46.55 -34.59
N PRO A 170 -15.64 -46.60 -33.39
CA PRO A 170 -16.49 -46.94 -32.25
C PRO A 170 -16.62 -45.79 -31.22
N ALA A 171 -17.85 -45.55 -30.99
CA ALA A 171 -18.59 -45.18 -29.77
C ALA A 171 -17.83 -44.63 -28.56
N ALA A 172 -18.38 -43.53 -28.13
CA ALA A 172 -18.66 -43.03 -26.78
C ALA A 172 -18.20 -43.88 -25.57
N GLU A 173 -17.51 -43.21 -24.69
CA GLU A 173 -17.69 -43.41 -23.23
C GLU A 173 -17.40 -42.08 -22.51
N ASP A 174 -18.42 -41.58 -22.00
CA ASP A 174 -18.81 -40.99 -20.72
C ASP A 174 -17.66 -40.91 -19.69
N ASN A 175 -17.31 -39.69 -19.26
CA ASN A 175 -16.74 -39.51 -17.96
C ASN A 175 -17.15 -38.17 -17.32
N LYS A 176 -18.14 -38.33 -16.49
CA LYS A 176 -18.50 -37.65 -15.24
C LYS A 176 -17.68 -36.47 -14.80
N GLU A 177 -18.39 -35.40 -14.75
CA GLU A 177 -18.44 -34.34 -13.77
C GLU A 177 -18.07 -34.79 -12.36
N GLU A 178 -17.02 -34.22 -11.79
CA GLU A 178 -16.74 -34.29 -10.38
C GLU A 178 -16.48 -32.89 -9.83
N THR A 179 -17.54 -32.33 -9.26
CA THR A 179 -17.51 -31.14 -8.41
C THR A 179 -17.01 -31.52 -7.02
N PRO A 180 -16.08 -30.78 -6.41
CA PRO A 180 -15.77 -30.96 -4.99
C PRO A 180 -16.78 -30.20 -4.11
N PRO A 181 -17.10 -30.72 -2.92
CA PRO A 181 -18.19 -30.28 -2.07
C PRO A 181 -17.86 -29.04 -1.25
N VAL A 182 -18.89 -28.22 -1.14
CA VAL A 182 -19.02 -27.17 -0.13
C VAL A 182 -19.07 -27.80 1.26
N ALA A 183 -18.23 -27.35 2.17
CA ALA A 183 -18.38 -27.63 3.59
C ALA A 183 -18.86 -26.36 4.30
N GLU A 184 -20.15 -26.35 4.62
CA GLU A 184 -20.73 -25.65 5.76
C GLU A 184 -20.34 -26.37 7.04
N ASP A 185 -19.93 -25.62 8.05
CA ASP A 185 -20.18 -25.90 9.46
C ASP A 185 -19.91 -24.59 10.22
N ASN A 186 -20.86 -23.91 10.74
CA ASN A 186 -21.87 -24.10 11.79
C ASN A 186 -21.28 -24.27 13.18
N LYS A 187 -21.55 -23.20 13.99
CA LYS A 187 -21.98 -23.13 15.39
C LYS A 187 -21.00 -23.35 16.56
N GLU A 188 -21.02 -22.30 17.37
CA GLU A 188 -21.24 -22.29 18.85
C GLU A 188 -20.19 -23.01 19.75
N VAL A 189 -19.49 -22.26 20.51
CA VAL A 189 -19.67 -21.92 21.95
C VAL A 189 -18.76 -20.76 22.32
#